data_96bb4ae17dc6602095422d913ebaea09
#
_entry.id   96bb4ae17dc6602095422d913ebaea09
#
_cell.length_a   1.000
_cell.length_b   1.000
_cell.length_c   1.000
_cell.angle_alpha   90.00
_cell.angle_beta   90.00
_cell.angle_gamma   90.00
#
_symmetry.space_group_name_H-M   'P 1'
#
loop_
_entity.id
_entity.type
_entity.pdbx_description
1 polymer ?
#
loop_
_entity_poly.entity_id
_entity_poly.type
_entity_poly.pdbx_seq_one_letter_code
_entity_poly.pdbx_strand_id
1 'polypeptide(L)'
;MILVTGGGGFIGSLLVAELNDLGITDILLVDHKNQKGQDQAIKDKNLAGLKFSKYLEAEELFTDPEFKKISAIYHMGACSSTTERDLEYLKENNIEYSKILFKQAKELNIPMIYASSAATYGSGEQGYSDEHQKIAQYSALNPYGDSKLKFDLWVLEQLALGDTPEHFYGIKFFNVYGPNEYHKG
;
A
#
# COMPACT_ATOMS: atom_id res chain seq x y z
N MET A 1 -17.70 -2.64 -4.27
CA MET A 1 -16.91 -2.60 -3.01
C MET A 1 -15.47 -2.17 -3.33
N ILE A 2 -14.90 -1.24 -2.59
CA ILE A 2 -13.50 -0.81 -2.72
C ILE A 2 -12.66 -1.49 -1.64
N LEU A 3 -11.52 -2.08 -2.01
CA LEU A 3 -10.53 -2.58 -1.04
C LEU A 3 -9.55 -1.46 -0.67
N VAL A 4 -9.38 -1.22 0.63
CA VAL A 4 -8.33 -0.35 1.17
C VAL A 4 -7.48 -1.15 2.14
N THR A 5 -6.23 -1.47 1.78
CA THR A 5 -5.28 -2.08 2.71
C THR A 5 -4.47 -1.02 3.45
N GLY A 6 -4.06 -1.30 4.69
CA GLY A 6 -3.44 -0.30 5.56
C GLY A 6 -4.44 0.78 6.00
N GLY A 7 -5.74 0.45 5.97
CA GLY A 7 -6.81 1.41 6.19
C GLY A 7 -6.89 1.97 7.60
N GLY A 8 -6.33 1.29 8.61
CA GLY A 8 -6.20 1.80 9.99
C GLY A 8 -5.00 2.72 10.20
N GLY A 9 -4.07 2.76 9.23
CA GLY A 9 -2.89 3.62 9.28
C GLY A 9 -3.21 5.10 8.97
N PHE A 10 -2.17 5.93 9.03
CA PHE A 10 -2.27 7.38 8.78
C PHE A 10 -2.88 7.69 7.40
N ILE A 11 -2.21 7.28 6.32
CA ILE A 11 -2.65 7.61 4.95
C ILE A 11 -3.94 6.85 4.60
N GLY A 12 -4.04 5.57 4.98
CA GLY A 12 -5.20 4.74 4.64
C GLY A 12 -6.49 5.24 5.28
N SER A 13 -6.45 5.68 6.54
CA SER A 13 -7.64 6.21 7.22
C SER A 13 -8.13 7.53 6.62
N LEU A 14 -7.22 8.40 6.19
CA LEU A 14 -7.59 9.63 5.48
C LEU A 14 -8.19 9.33 4.11
N LEU A 15 -7.65 8.35 3.39
CA LEU A 15 -8.26 7.89 2.14
C LEU A 15 -9.70 7.38 2.36
N VAL A 16 -9.94 6.61 3.43
CA VAL A 16 -11.29 6.15 3.78
C VAL A 16 -12.19 7.35 4.12
N ALA A 17 -11.69 8.36 4.83
CA ALA A 17 -12.44 9.58 5.12
C ALA A 17 -12.85 10.30 3.83
N GLU A 18 -11.93 10.52 2.90
CA GLU A 18 -12.19 11.14 1.60
C GLU A 18 -13.21 10.34 0.77
N LEU A 19 -13.10 9.01 0.77
CA LEU A 19 -14.10 8.14 0.12
C LEU A 19 -15.48 8.31 0.76
N ASN A 20 -15.55 8.43 2.10
CA ASN A 20 -16.81 8.66 2.80
C ASN A 20 -17.42 10.03 2.45
N ASP A 21 -16.60 11.08 2.31
CA ASP A 21 -17.05 12.42 1.92
C ASP A 21 -17.60 12.43 0.48
N LEU A 22 -17.11 11.54 -0.38
CA LEU A 22 -17.67 11.27 -1.71
C LEU A 22 -18.93 10.36 -1.68
N GLY A 23 -19.39 9.96 -0.49
CA GLY A 23 -20.54 9.08 -0.32
C GLY A 23 -20.23 7.58 -0.50
N ILE A 24 -18.96 7.21 -0.65
CA ILE A 24 -18.54 5.83 -0.84
C ILE A 24 -18.29 5.21 0.54
N THR A 25 -19.15 4.28 0.93
CA THR A 25 -19.07 3.56 2.21
C THR A 25 -18.95 2.05 2.05
N ASP A 26 -19.11 1.54 0.84
CA ASP A 26 -18.94 0.12 0.52
C ASP A 26 -17.45 -0.20 0.36
N ILE A 27 -16.76 -0.25 1.51
CA ILE A 27 -15.32 -0.40 1.63
C ILE A 27 -15.02 -1.68 2.41
N LEU A 28 -14.15 -2.52 1.83
CA LEU A 28 -13.47 -3.60 2.53
C LEU A 28 -12.14 -3.04 3.07
N LEU A 29 -12.10 -2.83 4.37
CA LEU A 29 -10.92 -2.28 5.04
C LEU A 29 -10.05 -3.43 5.54
N VAL A 30 -8.76 -3.41 5.22
CA VAL A 30 -7.79 -4.44 5.61
C VAL A 30 -6.61 -3.81 6.31
N ASP A 31 -6.27 -4.35 7.47
CA ASP A 31 -5.07 -3.95 8.23
C ASP A 31 -4.67 -5.09 9.18
N HIS A 32 -3.56 -4.93 9.90
CA HIS A 32 -3.14 -5.81 10.99
C HIS A 32 -3.51 -5.21 12.34
N LYS A 33 -4.20 -5.93 13.21
CA LYS A 33 -4.52 -5.46 14.58
C LYS A 33 -3.30 -5.40 15.48
N ASN A 34 -2.39 -6.34 15.34
CA ASN A 34 -1.27 -6.52 16.26
C ASN A 34 0.09 -6.48 15.53
N GLN A 35 0.27 -5.58 14.58
CA GLN A 35 1.53 -5.46 13.87
C GLN A 35 2.63 -4.89 14.78
N LYS A 36 3.84 -5.48 14.68
CA LYS A 36 5.04 -5.02 15.42
C LYS A 36 5.23 -3.50 15.28
N GLY A 37 5.28 -2.81 16.41
CA GLY A 37 5.50 -1.35 16.45
C GLY A 37 4.29 -0.47 16.12
N GLN A 38 3.09 -1.03 16.00
CA GLN A 38 1.85 -0.27 15.81
C GLN A 38 0.94 -0.39 17.04
N ASP A 39 0.41 0.76 17.48
CA ASP A 39 -0.53 0.84 18.59
C ASP A 39 -1.98 0.70 18.06
N GLN A 40 -2.70 -0.32 18.53
CA GLN A 40 -4.10 -0.54 18.18
C GLN A 40 -4.97 0.68 18.56
N ALA A 41 -4.68 1.34 19.67
CA ALA A 41 -5.43 2.53 20.09
C ALA A 41 -5.29 3.69 19.08
N ILE A 42 -4.15 3.80 18.39
CA ILE A 42 -3.96 4.76 17.30
C ILE A 42 -4.84 4.39 16.11
N LYS A 43 -4.88 3.12 15.73
CA LYS A 43 -5.74 2.66 14.61
C LYS A 43 -7.21 2.87 14.94
N ASP A 44 -7.65 2.54 16.13
CA ASP A 44 -9.03 2.76 16.58
C ASP A 44 -9.40 4.25 16.54
N LYS A 45 -8.47 5.13 16.94
CA LYS A 45 -8.62 6.57 16.83
C LYS A 45 -8.71 7.05 15.39
N ASN A 46 -7.86 6.53 14.50
CA ASN A 46 -7.88 6.86 13.07
C ASN A 46 -9.18 6.44 12.40
N LEU A 47 -9.78 5.35 12.82
CA LEU A 47 -11.01 4.80 12.25
C LEU A 47 -12.28 5.37 12.89
N ALA A 48 -12.16 6.15 13.96
CA ALA A 48 -13.32 6.69 14.68
C ALA A 48 -14.21 7.54 13.75
N GLY A 49 -15.48 7.15 13.63
CA GLY A 49 -16.48 7.85 12.80
C GLY A 49 -16.42 7.53 11.30
N LEU A 50 -15.45 6.76 10.83
CA LEU A 50 -15.38 6.33 9.44
C LEU A 50 -16.38 5.20 9.15
N LYS A 51 -16.88 5.17 7.91
CA LYS A 51 -17.86 4.17 7.44
C LYS A 51 -17.19 3.22 6.47
N PHE A 52 -17.31 1.92 6.75
CA PHE A 52 -16.86 0.83 5.90
C PHE A 52 -17.74 -0.40 6.12
N SER A 53 -17.84 -1.27 5.12
CA SER A 53 -18.71 -2.44 5.18
C SER A 53 -18.15 -3.55 6.05
N LYS A 54 -16.84 -3.73 6.01
CA LYS A 54 -16.15 -4.81 6.74
C LYS A 54 -14.71 -4.44 7.04
N TYR A 55 -14.20 -4.92 8.18
CA TYR A 55 -12.78 -4.93 8.55
C TYR A 55 -12.26 -6.36 8.56
N LEU A 56 -11.11 -6.62 7.95
CA LEU A 56 -10.42 -7.90 7.95
C LEU A 56 -8.97 -7.75 8.39
N GLU A 57 -8.43 -8.80 9.00
CA GLU A 57 -6.98 -8.99 9.11
C GLU A 57 -6.39 -9.29 7.72
N ALA A 58 -5.15 -8.87 7.47
CA ALA A 58 -4.52 -9.04 6.17
C ALA A 58 -4.45 -10.51 5.73
N GLU A 59 -4.28 -11.43 6.67
CA GLU A 59 -4.21 -12.88 6.44
C GLU A 59 -5.55 -13.48 6.02
N GLU A 60 -6.67 -12.85 6.41
CA GLU A 60 -8.03 -13.33 6.10
C GLU A 60 -8.48 -12.92 4.68
N LEU A 61 -7.86 -11.89 4.10
CA LEU A 61 -8.34 -11.23 2.89
C LEU A 61 -8.66 -12.20 1.75
N PHE A 62 -7.71 -13.06 1.40
CA PHE A 62 -7.83 -13.90 0.20
C PHE A 62 -8.78 -15.10 0.38
N THR A 63 -9.17 -15.40 1.61
CA THR A 63 -10.14 -16.47 1.92
C THR A 63 -11.56 -15.92 2.14
N ASP A 64 -11.70 -14.61 2.29
CA ASP A 64 -12.98 -13.97 2.53
C ASP A 64 -13.81 -13.88 1.23
N PRO A 65 -15.10 -14.24 1.25
CA PRO A 65 -15.95 -14.21 0.05
C PRO A 65 -16.17 -12.79 -0.51
N GLU A 66 -16.05 -11.74 0.30
CA GLU A 66 -16.18 -10.35 -0.15
C GLU A 66 -15.02 -9.95 -1.10
N PHE A 67 -13.88 -10.63 -1.03
CA PHE A 67 -12.74 -10.38 -1.93
C PHE A 67 -13.13 -10.43 -3.41
N LYS A 68 -14.02 -11.34 -3.79
CA LYS A 68 -14.50 -11.48 -5.18
C LYS A 68 -15.45 -10.37 -5.64
N LYS A 69 -15.90 -9.51 -4.72
CA LYS A 69 -16.82 -8.41 -5.00
C LYS A 69 -16.12 -7.06 -5.13
N ILE A 70 -14.80 -7.04 -4.96
CA ILE A 70 -14.03 -5.80 -5.10
C ILE A 70 -14.03 -5.31 -6.54
N SER A 71 -14.11 -3.99 -6.69
CA SER A 71 -14.10 -3.28 -7.98
C SER A 71 -12.87 -2.38 -8.17
N ALA A 72 -12.11 -2.13 -7.10
CA ALA A 72 -10.86 -1.36 -7.12
C ALA A 72 -10.03 -1.67 -5.87
N ILE A 73 -8.71 -1.55 -5.98
CA ILE A 73 -7.77 -1.73 -4.87
C ILE A 73 -6.97 -0.44 -4.62
N TYR A 74 -7.01 0.05 -3.37
CA TYR A 74 -6.08 1.04 -2.85
C TYR A 74 -5.15 0.33 -1.84
N HIS A 75 -3.95 0.00 -2.28
CA HIS A 75 -2.96 -0.71 -1.47
C HIS A 75 -2.02 0.27 -0.78
N MET A 76 -2.41 0.71 0.42
CA MET A 76 -1.62 1.61 1.27
C MET A 76 -0.87 0.84 2.37
N GLY A 77 -1.22 -0.43 2.59
CA GLY A 77 -0.63 -1.28 3.61
C GLY A 77 0.80 -1.70 3.28
N ALA A 78 1.70 -1.46 4.22
CA ALA A 78 3.09 -1.90 4.16
C ALA A 78 3.76 -1.68 5.53
N CYS A 79 4.90 -2.33 5.79
CA CYS A 79 5.83 -1.82 6.79
C CYS A 79 6.43 -0.51 6.28
N SER A 80 6.12 0.62 6.91
CA SER A 80 6.58 1.96 6.51
C SER A 80 7.78 2.47 7.32
N SER A 81 8.30 1.67 8.28
CA SER A 81 9.43 2.06 9.12
C SER A 81 10.74 2.06 8.33
N THR A 82 11.35 3.22 8.16
CA THR A 82 12.66 3.37 7.51
C THR A 82 13.81 2.81 8.36
N THR A 83 13.54 2.51 9.64
CA THR A 83 14.50 1.93 10.59
C THR A 83 14.37 0.41 10.71
N GLU A 84 13.39 -0.22 10.05
CA GLU A 84 13.26 -1.68 10.05
C GLU A 84 14.48 -2.34 9.39
N ARG A 85 14.99 -3.41 10.02
CA ARG A 85 16.18 -4.16 9.59
C ARG A 85 15.88 -5.62 9.29
N ASP A 86 14.71 -6.10 9.64
CA ASP A 86 14.26 -7.45 9.33
C ASP A 86 13.89 -7.55 7.84
N LEU A 87 14.81 -8.11 7.07
CA LEU A 87 14.67 -8.19 5.61
C LEU A 87 13.57 -9.17 5.19
N GLU A 88 13.36 -10.25 5.95
CA GLU A 88 12.31 -11.22 5.63
C GLU A 88 10.93 -10.61 5.91
N TYR A 89 10.78 -9.91 7.03
CA TYR A 89 9.57 -9.15 7.35
C TYR A 89 9.23 -8.11 6.26
N LEU A 90 10.23 -7.33 5.79
CA LEU A 90 10.04 -6.37 4.72
C LEU A 90 9.69 -7.05 3.39
N LYS A 91 10.31 -8.19 3.09
CA LYS A 91 10.03 -8.97 1.87
C LYS A 91 8.59 -9.48 1.88
N GLU A 92 8.16 -10.11 2.96
CA GLU A 92 6.81 -10.65 3.08
C GLU A 92 5.74 -9.56 2.96
N ASN A 93 5.89 -8.46 3.74
CA ASN A 93 4.87 -7.43 3.84
C ASN A 93 4.87 -6.41 2.69
N ASN A 94 6.06 -6.04 2.16
CA ASN A 94 6.16 -4.97 1.17
C ASN A 94 6.30 -5.50 -0.27
N ILE A 95 6.79 -6.73 -0.45
CA ILE A 95 7.03 -7.29 -1.77
C ILE A 95 6.02 -8.39 -2.08
N GLU A 96 6.04 -9.49 -1.34
CA GLU A 96 5.27 -10.69 -1.71
C GLU A 96 3.75 -10.45 -1.55
N TYR A 97 3.32 -9.82 -0.46
CA TYR A 97 1.92 -9.45 -0.28
C TYR A 97 1.43 -8.49 -1.38
N SER A 98 2.25 -7.49 -1.74
CA SER A 98 1.93 -6.55 -2.83
C SER A 98 1.85 -7.26 -4.20
N LYS A 99 2.73 -8.23 -4.47
CA LYS A 99 2.68 -9.06 -5.69
C LYS A 99 1.39 -9.87 -5.78
N ILE A 100 0.96 -10.47 -4.66
CA ILE A 100 -0.30 -11.23 -4.64
C ILE A 100 -1.46 -10.31 -4.99
N LEU A 101 -1.57 -9.14 -4.35
CA LEU A 101 -2.63 -8.17 -4.63
C LEU A 101 -2.61 -7.70 -6.09
N PHE A 102 -1.44 -7.43 -6.65
CA PHE A 102 -1.30 -6.99 -8.03
C PHE A 102 -1.79 -8.06 -9.03
N LYS A 103 -1.41 -9.33 -8.80
CA LYS A 103 -1.89 -10.46 -9.59
C LYS A 103 -3.40 -10.64 -9.48
N GLN A 104 -3.94 -10.51 -8.26
CA GLN A 104 -5.38 -10.60 -8.03
C GLN A 104 -6.14 -9.45 -8.71
N ALA A 105 -5.60 -8.23 -8.71
CA ALA A 105 -6.18 -7.11 -9.45
C ALA A 105 -6.28 -7.41 -10.94
N LYS A 106 -5.25 -8.03 -11.52
CA LYS A 106 -5.26 -8.48 -12.92
C LYS A 106 -6.31 -9.58 -13.15
N GLU A 107 -6.32 -10.62 -12.32
CA GLU A 107 -7.27 -11.75 -12.45
C GLU A 107 -8.74 -11.29 -12.35
N LEU A 108 -9.03 -10.33 -11.47
CA LEU A 108 -10.35 -9.74 -11.30
C LEU A 108 -10.66 -8.66 -12.35
N ASN A 109 -9.68 -8.26 -13.15
CA ASN A 109 -9.75 -7.16 -14.12
C ASN A 109 -10.22 -5.84 -13.48
N ILE A 110 -9.60 -5.45 -12.37
CA ILE A 110 -9.93 -4.24 -11.60
C ILE A 110 -8.72 -3.31 -11.48
N PRO A 111 -8.93 -1.99 -11.35
CA PRO A 111 -7.85 -1.03 -11.16
C PRO A 111 -7.17 -1.19 -9.79
N MET A 112 -5.86 -0.91 -9.76
CA MET A 112 -5.06 -0.89 -8.54
C MET A 112 -4.21 0.37 -8.43
N ILE A 113 -4.29 1.04 -7.27
CA ILE A 113 -3.34 2.07 -6.86
C ILE A 113 -2.54 1.53 -5.67
N TYR A 114 -1.21 1.64 -5.72
CA TYR A 114 -0.36 1.21 -4.62
C TYR A 114 0.61 2.29 -4.15
N ALA A 115 0.91 2.26 -2.85
CA ALA A 115 1.88 3.15 -2.23
C ALA A 115 3.31 2.67 -2.50
N SER A 116 4.02 3.37 -3.39
CA SER A 116 5.47 3.37 -3.46
C SER A 116 6.03 4.49 -2.55
N SER A 117 7.30 4.82 -2.65
CA SER A 117 7.96 5.79 -1.77
C SER A 117 9.04 6.58 -2.49
N ALA A 118 9.21 7.85 -2.12
CA ALA A 118 10.38 8.63 -2.51
C ALA A 118 11.70 8.05 -1.98
N ALA A 119 11.66 7.19 -0.95
CA ALA A 119 12.84 6.47 -0.48
C ALA A 119 13.49 5.58 -1.56
N THR A 120 12.77 5.25 -2.64
CA THR A 120 13.30 4.53 -3.81
C THR A 120 14.33 5.33 -4.59
N TYR A 121 14.29 6.68 -4.54
CA TYR A 121 15.26 7.55 -5.23
C TYR A 121 16.64 7.60 -4.54
N GLY A 122 16.76 7.05 -3.34
CA GLY A 122 18.02 6.99 -2.59
C GLY A 122 18.55 8.38 -2.22
N SER A 123 19.83 8.65 -2.56
CA SER A 123 20.48 9.94 -2.32
C SER A 123 20.00 11.07 -3.25
N GLY A 124 19.24 10.74 -4.30
CA GLY A 124 18.82 11.70 -5.31
C GLY A 124 19.87 12.02 -6.39
N GLU A 125 21.02 11.35 -6.38
CA GLU A 125 22.09 11.57 -7.38
C GLU A 125 21.65 11.27 -8.81
N GLN A 126 20.68 10.38 -8.99
CA GLN A 126 20.08 10.03 -10.28
C GLN A 126 18.82 10.89 -10.61
N GLY A 127 18.54 11.93 -9.79
CA GLY A 127 17.34 12.74 -9.89
C GLY A 127 16.08 12.05 -9.34
N TYR A 128 14.93 12.65 -9.61
CA TYR A 128 13.62 12.25 -9.06
C TYR A 128 12.60 12.04 -10.20
N SER A 129 13.00 11.30 -11.23
CA SER A 129 12.13 11.01 -12.38
C SER A 129 11.28 9.76 -12.12
N ASP A 130 10.04 9.78 -12.58
CA ASP A 130 9.12 8.63 -12.61
C ASP A 130 9.10 7.91 -13.97
N GLU A 131 10.00 8.29 -14.90
CA GLU A 131 10.21 7.58 -16.15
C GLU A 131 10.63 6.13 -15.89
N HIS A 132 9.89 5.18 -16.45
CA HIS A 132 10.09 3.74 -16.22
C HIS A 132 11.53 3.28 -16.50
N GLN A 133 12.19 3.82 -17.55
CA GLN A 133 13.56 3.45 -17.90
C GLN A 133 14.59 3.90 -16.87
N LYS A 134 14.25 4.87 -16.00
CA LYS A 134 15.15 5.38 -14.97
C LYS A 134 15.02 4.64 -13.65
N ILE A 135 13.89 3.96 -13.39
CA ILE A 135 13.64 3.33 -12.09
C ILE A 135 14.72 2.28 -11.77
N ALA A 136 15.22 1.55 -12.75
CA ALA A 136 16.28 0.57 -12.56
C ALA A 136 17.66 1.17 -12.18
N GLN A 137 17.82 2.48 -12.31
CA GLN A 137 19.08 3.18 -11.97
C GLN A 137 19.11 3.63 -10.50
N TYR A 138 17.96 3.60 -9.81
CA TYR A 138 17.88 4.04 -8.42
C TYR A 138 18.44 3.00 -7.46
N SER A 139 18.95 3.50 -6.33
CA SER A 139 19.48 2.68 -5.24
C SER A 139 19.01 3.29 -3.91
N ALA A 140 18.17 2.57 -3.22
CA ALA A 140 17.63 3.02 -1.94
C ALA A 140 18.70 3.03 -0.83
N LEU A 141 18.57 3.95 0.14
CA LEU A 141 19.53 4.11 1.24
C LEU A 141 19.25 3.19 2.45
N ASN A 142 18.10 2.54 2.47
CA ASN A 142 17.70 1.67 3.59
C ASN A 142 16.84 0.49 3.09
N PRO A 143 16.71 -0.58 3.91
CA PRO A 143 15.97 -1.77 3.52
C PRO A 143 14.50 -1.53 3.19
N TYR A 144 13.85 -0.58 3.84
CA TYR A 144 12.47 -0.18 3.51
C TYR A 144 12.38 0.37 2.07
N GLY A 145 13.20 1.36 1.73
CA GLY A 145 13.25 1.92 0.38
C GLY A 145 13.59 0.88 -0.68
N ASP A 146 14.52 -0.03 -0.36
CA ASP A 146 14.89 -1.16 -1.23
C ASP A 146 13.72 -2.13 -1.46
N SER A 147 12.91 -2.42 -0.43
CA SER A 147 11.71 -3.25 -0.56
C SER A 147 10.67 -2.62 -1.51
N LYS A 148 10.48 -1.30 -1.42
CA LYS A 148 9.58 -0.56 -2.32
C LYS A 148 10.11 -0.52 -3.75
N LEU A 149 11.42 -0.28 -3.92
CA LEU A 149 12.07 -0.28 -5.23
C LEU A 149 11.97 -1.66 -5.91
N LYS A 150 12.20 -2.73 -5.17
CA LYS A 150 12.08 -4.11 -5.68
C LYS A 150 10.67 -4.43 -6.16
N PHE A 151 9.64 -3.95 -5.47
CA PHE A 151 8.27 -4.11 -5.94
C PHE A 151 8.01 -3.26 -7.20
N ASP A 152 8.44 -2.00 -7.25
CA ASP A 152 8.33 -1.15 -8.45
C ASP A 152 9.00 -1.82 -9.67
N LEU A 153 10.22 -2.35 -9.51
CA LEU A 153 10.95 -3.06 -10.57
C LEU A 153 10.20 -4.31 -11.04
N TRP A 154 9.67 -5.09 -10.10
CA TRP A 154 8.87 -6.27 -10.44
C TRP A 154 7.61 -5.89 -11.23
N VAL A 155 6.93 -4.79 -10.88
CA VAL A 155 5.77 -4.27 -11.64
C VAL A 155 6.18 -3.92 -13.08
N LEU A 156 7.35 -3.31 -13.28
CA LEU A 156 7.86 -3.02 -14.62
C LEU A 156 8.19 -4.29 -15.43
N GLU A 157 8.67 -5.34 -14.77
CA GLU A 157 8.85 -6.66 -15.41
C GLU A 157 7.50 -7.23 -15.87
N GLN A 158 6.45 -7.15 -15.01
CA GLN A 158 5.10 -7.59 -15.40
C GLN A 158 4.55 -6.75 -16.56
N LEU A 159 4.78 -5.44 -16.57
CA LEU A 159 4.38 -4.55 -17.66
C LEU A 159 5.04 -4.96 -18.98
N ALA A 160 6.33 -5.28 -18.97
CA ALA A 160 7.06 -5.74 -20.14
C ALA A 160 6.54 -7.08 -20.68
N LEU A 161 5.98 -7.93 -19.80
CA LEU A 161 5.36 -9.21 -20.15
C LEU A 161 3.89 -9.07 -20.58
N GLY A 162 3.28 -7.91 -20.45
CA GLY A 162 1.84 -7.70 -20.62
C GLY A 162 0.99 -8.37 -19.53
N ASP A 163 1.56 -8.62 -18.36
CA ASP A 163 0.96 -9.35 -17.24
C ASP A 163 0.53 -8.39 -16.10
N THR A 164 -0.26 -7.37 -16.44
CA THR A 164 -0.70 -6.33 -15.51
C THR A 164 -2.22 -6.15 -15.51
N PRO A 165 -2.81 -5.56 -14.46
CA PRO A 165 -4.14 -4.95 -14.54
C PRO A 165 -4.18 -3.93 -15.69
N GLU A 166 -5.36 -3.69 -16.27
CA GLU A 166 -5.51 -2.68 -17.33
C GLU A 166 -5.15 -1.28 -16.83
N HIS A 167 -5.51 -0.97 -15.59
CA HIS A 167 -5.22 0.30 -14.94
C HIS A 167 -4.52 0.07 -13.61
N PHE A 168 -3.29 0.56 -13.48
CA PHE A 168 -2.55 0.53 -12.22
C PHE A 168 -1.64 1.75 -12.09
N TYR A 169 -1.42 2.20 -10.85
CA TYR A 169 -0.62 3.38 -10.54
C TYR A 169 0.21 3.15 -9.27
N GLY A 170 1.54 3.31 -9.37
CA GLY A 170 2.45 3.35 -8.23
C GLY A 170 2.71 4.79 -7.82
N ILE A 171 2.26 5.21 -6.64
CA ILE A 171 2.42 6.58 -6.16
C ILE A 171 3.61 6.67 -5.22
N LYS A 172 4.65 7.42 -5.60
CA LYS A 172 5.84 7.65 -4.77
C LYS A 172 5.56 8.75 -3.75
N PHE A 173 5.14 8.37 -2.55
CA PHE A 173 4.93 9.31 -1.47
C PHE A 173 6.26 9.89 -0.98
N PHE A 174 6.35 11.21 -0.92
CA PHE A 174 7.38 11.96 -0.21
C PHE A 174 7.00 12.08 1.28
N ASN A 175 7.45 13.14 1.96
CA ASN A 175 7.05 13.38 3.33
C ASN A 175 5.58 13.82 3.39
N VAL A 176 4.73 12.90 3.82
CA VAL A 176 3.31 13.17 4.05
C VAL A 176 3.11 13.69 5.47
N TYR A 177 2.24 14.66 5.65
CA TYR A 177 1.84 15.21 6.95
C TYR A 177 0.35 15.52 6.94
N GLY A 178 -0.28 15.51 8.10
CA GLY A 178 -1.70 15.84 8.22
C GLY A 178 -2.40 15.19 9.42
N PRO A 179 -3.73 15.26 9.48
CA PRO A 179 -4.52 14.57 10.50
C PRO A 179 -4.17 13.07 10.57
N ASN A 180 -4.37 12.45 11.73
CA ASN A 180 -4.07 11.03 11.96
C ASN A 180 -2.58 10.63 11.95
N GLU A 181 -1.65 11.60 11.95
CA GLU A 181 -0.21 11.34 12.02
C GLU A 181 0.28 11.07 13.47
N TYR A 182 -0.51 10.41 14.29
CA TYR A 182 -0.23 10.20 15.71
C TYR A 182 0.97 9.29 15.99
N HIS A 183 1.44 8.54 15.01
CA HIS A 183 2.57 7.62 15.14
C HIS A 183 3.95 8.31 15.17
N LYS A 184 4.00 9.60 14.89
CA LYS A 184 5.26 10.35 14.88
C LYS A 184 5.53 11.11 16.20
N GLY A 185 4.65 10.99 17.18
CA GLY A 185 4.82 11.53 18.55
C GLY A 185 4.64 13.03 18.64
#